data_b0381c3275429106ef0a55eed3c915fd
#
_entry.id   b0381c3275429106ef0a55eed3c915fd
#
_cell.length_a   1.000
_cell.length_b   1.000
_cell.length_c   1.000
_cell.angle_alpha   90.00
_cell.angle_beta   90.00
_cell.angle_gamma   90.00
#
_symmetry.space_group_name_H-M   'P 1'
#
loop_
_entity.id
_entity.type
_entity.pdbx_description
1 polymer ?
#
loop_
_entity_poly.entity_id
_entity_poly.type
_entity_poly.pdbx_seq_one_letter_code
_entity_poly.pdbx_strand_id
1 'polypeptide(L)'
;MKHQNRLILAFLTIISLFITSCATILSPEKGPYTLNSNPSGALVYDENDNQLGTTPFDMKKVNKKVKTLTIKKDGYIQKDVAIYRKTKNDLLFLDAMLLCIPCIIDLSSENTTTIEPKNTTVELKLAPKEHEVPIMVAIDKVSYEHSDKISGKINGTKKSPDDRGVTRTLGDVDYLESTIMEKLQKSYIDPVSVATNNSNRSANGKAKIRMKAVINDLDFTLKGKQLKLYEGTENMKCTWNFYRASDEKVKLGSITTNVNLTRGKGSNATILEEVMTEAVSDLLSIDTLYDFLSRSEKVYMSETKGSEIKLISPSKQNFESSKEMLKTCKEGVVTVMTKDGFGSGFIISSDGYIVTNYHVAEGQKNNIQVKMNSNIKLKATVVKSNEEYDLLLLKIDADELKPLTIGKSDDMETGDDVWAIGTPLETSLGQSITKGIISGV
;
A
#
# COMPACT_ATOMS: atom_id res chain seq x y z
N MET A 1 -80.65 13.96 22.63
CA MET A 1 -79.44 14.75 22.28
C MET A 1 -78.25 14.54 23.20
N LYS A 2 -78.40 14.51 24.54
CA LYS A 2 -77.26 14.34 25.45
C LYS A 2 -76.55 12.96 25.35
N HIS A 3 -77.21 11.87 24.99
CA HIS A 3 -76.60 10.56 24.83
C HIS A 3 -75.82 10.41 23.51
N GLN A 4 -76.30 11.01 22.44
CA GLN A 4 -75.61 10.96 21.13
C GLN A 4 -74.29 11.72 21.14
N ASN A 5 -74.31 12.91 21.79
CA ASN A 5 -73.04 13.67 21.94
C ASN A 5 -71.96 12.96 22.81
N ARG A 6 -72.38 12.16 23.79
CA ARG A 6 -71.43 11.36 24.58
C ARG A 6 -70.85 10.19 23.80
N LEU A 7 -71.63 9.57 22.90
CA LEU A 7 -71.15 8.53 22.01
C LEU A 7 -70.17 9.09 20.95
N ILE A 8 -70.48 10.24 20.39
CA ILE A 8 -69.61 10.94 19.42
C ILE A 8 -68.32 11.38 20.11
N LEU A 9 -68.36 11.88 21.33
CA LEU A 9 -67.17 12.30 22.08
C LEU A 9 -66.32 11.09 22.48
N ALA A 10 -66.94 9.96 22.89
CA ALA A 10 -66.24 8.73 23.15
C ALA A 10 -65.63 8.12 21.88
N PHE A 11 -66.30 8.23 20.74
CA PHE A 11 -65.75 7.77 19.45
C PHE A 11 -64.59 8.66 18.97
N LEU A 12 -64.67 9.99 19.16
CA LEU A 12 -63.59 10.90 18.88
C LEU A 12 -62.38 10.73 19.80
N THR A 13 -62.57 10.41 21.09
CA THR A 13 -61.47 10.11 22.00
C THR A 13 -60.84 8.74 21.70
N ILE A 14 -61.59 7.75 21.27
CA ILE A 14 -61.05 6.47 20.80
C ILE A 14 -60.26 6.66 19.50
N ILE A 15 -60.79 7.45 18.54
CA ILE A 15 -60.09 7.78 17.31
C ILE A 15 -58.80 8.57 17.60
N SER A 16 -58.79 9.50 18.56
CA SER A 16 -57.57 10.25 18.91
C SER A 16 -56.51 9.36 19.56
N LEU A 17 -56.85 8.28 20.22
CA LEU A 17 -55.94 7.27 20.74
C LEU A 17 -55.35 6.38 19.64
N PHE A 18 -56.04 6.19 18.51
CA PHE A 18 -55.57 5.45 17.36
C PHE A 18 -54.67 6.27 16.42
N ILE A 19 -54.62 7.61 16.57
CA ILE A 19 -53.78 8.50 15.73
C ILE A 19 -52.35 8.54 16.26
N THR A 20 -52.09 8.14 17.53
CA THR A 20 -50.74 8.05 18.09
C THR A 20 -50.23 6.62 17.94
N SER A 21 -49.12 6.48 17.23
CA SER A 21 -48.47 5.21 17.04
C SER A 21 -47.98 4.62 18.38
N CYS A 22 -48.10 3.29 18.55
CA CYS A 22 -47.59 2.59 19.72
C CYS A 22 -46.09 2.81 19.90
N ALA A 23 -45.32 2.94 18.82
CA ALA A 23 -43.90 3.21 18.90
C ALA A 23 -43.62 4.61 19.46
N THR A 24 -44.47 5.58 19.16
CA THR A 24 -44.36 6.94 19.73
C THR A 24 -44.69 6.98 21.21
N ILE A 25 -45.64 6.16 21.66
CA ILE A 25 -46.09 6.10 23.10
C ILE A 25 -45.15 5.22 23.94
N LEU A 26 -44.74 4.06 23.39
CA LEU A 26 -43.99 3.04 24.09
C LEU A 26 -42.47 3.11 23.94
N SER A 27 -41.96 4.11 23.18
CA SER A 27 -40.53 4.25 22.91
C SER A 27 -39.86 5.25 23.87
N PRO A 28 -39.46 4.82 25.06
CA PRO A 28 -38.84 5.73 26.03
C PRO A 28 -37.35 6.00 25.78
N GLU A 29 -36.75 5.43 24.75
CA GLU A 29 -35.32 5.60 24.52
C GLU A 29 -34.97 6.97 23.93
N LYS A 30 -34.86 7.93 24.82
CA LYS A 30 -34.20 9.23 24.60
C LYS A 30 -32.72 9.16 24.98
N GLY A 31 -32.03 8.08 24.64
CA GLY A 31 -30.58 7.99 24.85
C GLY A 31 -29.84 8.93 23.90
N PRO A 32 -28.74 9.57 24.32
CA PRO A 32 -27.89 10.31 23.41
C PRO A 32 -27.23 9.35 22.41
N TYR A 33 -27.33 9.67 21.13
CA TYR A 33 -26.58 9.01 20.06
C TYR A 33 -25.34 9.85 19.78
N THR A 34 -24.34 9.75 20.64
CA THR A 34 -23.20 10.66 20.66
C THR A 34 -21.98 9.99 20.04
N LEU A 35 -21.37 10.68 19.10
CA LEU A 35 -20.05 10.34 18.58
C LEU A 35 -19.02 11.22 19.28
N ASN A 36 -18.16 10.59 20.05
CA ASN A 36 -17.05 11.23 20.75
C ASN A 36 -15.73 10.94 20.02
N SER A 37 -14.71 11.74 20.29
CA SER A 37 -13.34 11.44 19.91
C SER A 37 -12.37 11.68 21.06
N ASN A 38 -11.27 10.99 21.07
CA ASN A 38 -10.13 11.24 21.92
C ASN A 38 -8.87 11.46 21.05
N PRO A 39 -8.31 12.68 21.04
CA PRO A 39 -8.77 13.86 21.77
C PRO A 39 -10.10 14.40 21.22
N SER A 40 -10.86 15.08 22.04
CA SER A 40 -12.14 15.70 21.70
C SER A 40 -11.98 16.89 20.75
N GLY A 41 -13.12 17.37 20.17
CA GLY A 41 -13.13 18.53 19.26
C GLY A 41 -12.65 18.20 17.85
N ALA A 42 -12.78 16.95 17.42
CA ALA A 42 -12.53 16.56 16.04
C ALA A 42 -13.71 16.97 15.13
N LEU A 43 -13.43 17.37 13.90
CA LEU A 43 -14.41 17.72 12.89
C LEU A 43 -15.06 16.44 12.34
N VAL A 44 -16.37 16.50 12.10
CA VAL A 44 -17.17 15.38 11.58
C VAL A 44 -17.68 15.75 10.21
N TYR A 45 -17.45 14.89 9.23
CA TYR A 45 -17.85 15.04 7.82
C TYR A 45 -18.74 13.88 7.37
N ASP A 46 -19.57 14.12 6.36
CA ASP A 46 -20.29 13.07 5.64
C ASP A 46 -19.47 12.49 4.47
N GLU A 47 -20.03 11.52 3.74
CA GLU A 47 -19.42 10.85 2.58
C GLU A 47 -19.12 11.82 1.40
N ASN A 48 -19.69 13.04 1.41
CA ASN A 48 -19.50 14.06 0.38
C ASN A 48 -18.57 15.19 0.86
N ASP A 49 -17.79 14.97 1.93
CA ASP A 49 -16.94 15.97 2.58
C ASP A 49 -17.67 17.22 3.09
N ASN A 50 -18.99 17.13 3.35
CA ASN A 50 -19.71 18.21 4.01
C ASN A 50 -19.47 18.14 5.51
N GLN A 51 -19.01 19.24 6.10
CA GLN A 51 -18.81 19.34 7.54
C GLN A 51 -20.16 19.39 8.28
N LEU A 52 -20.37 18.44 9.18
CA LEU A 52 -21.60 18.29 9.95
C LEU A 52 -21.50 18.91 11.36
N GLY A 53 -20.30 18.97 11.93
CA GLY A 53 -20.05 19.51 13.28
C GLY A 53 -18.72 19.07 13.87
N THR A 54 -18.68 19.05 15.20
CA THR A 54 -17.49 18.65 15.99
C THR A 54 -17.87 17.67 17.07
N THR A 55 -16.94 16.81 17.47
CA THR A 55 -17.13 15.89 18.62
C THR A 55 -17.04 16.64 19.98
N PRO A 56 -17.92 16.34 20.94
CA PRO A 56 -19.04 15.38 20.92
C PRO A 56 -20.13 15.76 19.93
N PHE A 57 -20.50 14.86 19.04
CA PHE A 57 -21.44 15.10 17.94
C PHE A 57 -22.71 14.26 18.09
N ASP A 58 -23.89 14.87 17.93
CA ASP A 58 -25.16 14.17 17.98
C ASP A 58 -25.49 13.58 16.60
N MET A 59 -25.34 12.25 16.48
CA MET A 59 -25.60 11.51 15.25
C MET A 59 -27.07 11.53 14.78
N LYS A 60 -28.02 11.95 15.60
CA LYS A 60 -29.40 12.16 15.17
C LYS A 60 -29.54 13.27 14.13
N LYS A 61 -28.61 14.23 14.12
CA LYS A 61 -28.57 15.33 13.15
C LYS A 61 -28.12 14.89 11.75
N VAL A 62 -27.62 13.65 11.61
CA VAL A 62 -27.13 13.13 10.35
C VAL A 62 -28.26 12.73 9.42
N ASN A 63 -28.19 13.14 8.16
CA ASN A 63 -29.16 12.75 7.14
C ASN A 63 -29.28 11.22 7.05
N LYS A 64 -30.53 10.72 6.90
CA LYS A 64 -30.82 9.28 6.84
C LYS A 64 -30.08 8.53 5.73
N LYS A 65 -29.61 9.21 4.69
CA LYS A 65 -28.87 8.62 3.57
C LYS A 65 -27.39 8.39 3.87
N VAL A 66 -26.81 9.11 4.82
CA VAL A 66 -25.40 9.00 5.20
C VAL A 66 -25.14 7.67 5.91
N LYS A 67 -24.12 6.95 5.47
CA LYS A 67 -23.72 5.64 6.00
C LYS A 67 -22.37 5.67 6.69
N THR A 68 -21.54 6.65 6.38
CA THR A 68 -20.20 6.79 6.94
C THR A 68 -19.97 8.23 7.39
N LEU A 69 -19.38 8.40 8.55
CA LEU A 69 -18.88 9.68 9.05
C LEU A 69 -17.35 9.63 9.08
N THR A 70 -16.72 10.65 8.51
CA THR A 70 -15.27 10.81 8.58
C THR A 70 -14.93 11.81 9.67
N ILE A 71 -14.04 11.42 10.57
CA ILE A 71 -13.59 12.25 11.70
C ILE A 71 -12.19 12.74 11.39
N LYS A 72 -12.02 14.07 11.37
CA LYS A 72 -10.73 14.72 11.07
C LYS A 72 -10.34 15.65 12.22
N LYS A 73 -9.05 15.63 12.58
CA LYS A 73 -8.47 16.56 13.54
C LYS A 73 -7.03 16.84 13.13
N ASP A 74 -6.63 18.10 13.19
CA ASP A 74 -5.26 18.52 12.83
C ASP A 74 -4.22 17.78 13.66
N GLY A 75 -3.22 17.23 12.99
CA GLY A 75 -2.18 16.41 13.61
C GLY A 75 -2.58 14.97 13.93
N TYR A 76 -3.75 14.51 13.44
CA TYR A 76 -4.23 13.16 13.67
C TYR A 76 -4.64 12.47 12.35
N ILE A 77 -4.49 11.15 12.31
CA ILE A 77 -4.97 10.34 11.19
C ILE A 77 -6.50 10.36 11.19
N GLN A 78 -7.10 10.68 10.05
CA GLN A 78 -8.56 10.65 9.91
C GLN A 78 -9.11 9.24 10.13
N LYS A 79 -10.31 9.16 10.71
CA LYS A 79 -10.98 7.88 10.99
C LYS A 79 -12.41 7.89 10.45
N ASP A 80 -12.78 6.78 9.79
CA ASP A 80 -14.13 6.58 9.28
C ASP A 80 -14.95 5.76 10.27
N VAL A 81 -16.19 6.17 10.49
CA VAL A 81 -17.16 5.49 11.36
C VAL A 81 -18.39 5.15 10.54
N ALA A 82 -18.62 3.87 10.32
CA ALA A 82 -19.84 3.40 9.69
C ALA A 82 -21.04 3.57 10.63
N ILE A 83 -22.12 4.17 10.10
CA ILE A 83 -23.38 4.30 10.81
C ILE A 83 -24.48 3.55 10.06
N TYR A 84 -25.30 2.87 10.77
CA TYR A 84 -26.46 2.22 10.19
C TYR A 84 -27.70 2.36 11.09
N ARG A 85 -28.87 2.22 10.49
CA ARG A 85 -30.14 2.40 11.18
C ARG A 85 -30.87 1.08 11.24
N LYS A 86 -31.23 0.68 12.43
CA LYS A 86 -31.97 -0.55 12.70
C LYS A 86 -33.41 -0.21 13.06
N THR A 87 -34.37 -0.80 12.35
CA THR A 87 -35.79 -0.68 12.70
C THR A 87 -36.10 -1.55 13.91
N LYS A 88 -36.90 -1.04 14.83
CA LYS A 88 -37.39 -1.77 16.00
C LYS A 88 -38.48 -2.74 15.57
N ASN A 89 -38.11 -3.97 15.21
CA ASN A 89 -39.05 -4.96 14.67
C ASN A 89 -40.21 -5.30 15.60
N ASP A 90 -39.97 -5.31 16.93
CA ASP A 90 -40.99 -5.66 17.91
C ASP A 90 -42.14 -4.63 17.94
N LEU A 91 -41.83 -3.35 17.72
CA LEU A 91 -42.83 -2.28 17.65
C LEU A 91 -43.59 -2.35 16.35
N LEU A 92 -42.93 -2.63 15.21
CA LEU A 92 -43.57 -2.79 13.91
C LEU A 92 -44.50 -4.00 13.87
N PHE A 93 -44.16 -5.08 14.61
CA PHE A 93 -45.04 -6.25 14.73
C PHE A 93 -46.34 -5.90 15.49
N LEU A 94 -46.23 -5.09 16.54
CA LEU A 94 -47.38 -4.63 17.30
C LEU A 94 -48.29 -3.69 16.43
N ASP A 95 -47.69 -2.81 15.65
CA ASP A 95 -48.37 -1.92 14.72
C ASP A 95 -49.09 -2.70 13.62
N ALA A 96 -48.44 -3.76 13.09
CA ALA A 96 -49.05 -4.65 12.09
C ALA A 96 -50.29 -5.37 12.61
N MET A 97 -50.27 -5.77 13.90
CA MET A 97 -51.45 -6.37 14.54
C MET A 97 -52.62 -5.38 14.71
N LEU A 98 -52.33 -4.09 14.73
CA LEU A 98 -53.34 -3.02 14.86
C LEU A 98 -53.80 -2.43 13.49
N LEU A 99 -53.86 -3.28 12.45
CA LEU A 99 -54.34 -2.94 11.09
C LEU A 99 -53.48 -1.93 10.27
N CYS A 100 -52.17 -1.91 10.52
CA CYS A 100 -51.15 -1.20 9.73
C CYS A 100 -51.25 0.35 9.66
N ILE A 101 -52.24 1.00 10.17
CA ILE A 101 -52.32 2.47 10.17
C ILE A 101 -51.23 3.11 11.06
N PRO A 102 -51.02 2.63 12.29
CA PRO A 102 -49.90 3.09 13.11
C PRO A 102 -48.54 2.79 12.48
N CYS A 103 -48.38 1.64 11.78
CA CYS A 103 -47.15 1.24 11.11
C CYS A 103 -46.68 2.28 10.06
N ILE A 104 -47.59 2.87 9.29
CA ILE A 104 -47.26 3.90 8.28
C ILE A 104 -46.71 5.16 8.96
N ILE A 105 -47.30 5.56 10.07
CA ILE A 105 -46.88 6.73 10.85
C ILE A 105 -45.53 6.42 11.52
N ASP A 106 -45.35 5.24 12.08
CA ASP A 106 -44.12 4.85 12.76
C ASP A 106 -42.93 4.66 11.83
N LEU A 107 -43.12 4.13 10.62
CA LEU A 107 -42.09 4.07 9.60
C LEU A 107 -41.56 5.45 9.18
N SER A 108 -42.40 6.49 9.28
CA SER A 108 -42.01 7.87 9.00
C SER A 108 -41.40 8.59 10.19
N SER A 109 -41.56 8.04 11.41
CA SER A 109 -41.09 8.65 12.65
C SER A 109 -39.64 8.25 12.98
N GLU A 110 -38.91 9.13 13.66
CA GLU A 110 -37.56 8.82 14.16
C GLU A 110 -37.54 7.82 15.31
N ASN A 111 -38.71 7.53 15.92
CA ASN A 111 -38.85 6.65 17.07
C ASN A 111 -38.76 5.15 16.71
N THR A 112 -38.97 4.78 15.43
CA THR A 112 -38.93 3.40 14.96
C THR A 112 -37.50 2.95 14.60
N THR A 113 -36.55 3.87 14.50
CA THR A 113 -35.19 3.55 14.09
C THR A 113 -34.19 3.90 15.18
N THR A 114 -33.24 3.02 15.39
CA THR A 114 -32.05 3.28 16.21
C THR A 114 -30.84 3.45 15.32
N ILE A 115 -29.93 4.33 15.73
CA ILE A 115 -28.63 4.53 15.08
C ILE A 115 -27.60 3.67 15.82
N GLU A 116 -26.77 2.95 15.08
CA GLU A 116 -25.67 2.16 15.61
C GLU A 116 -24.37 2.61 14.93
N PRO A 117 -23.24 2.63 15.63
CA PRO A 117 -23.13 2.37 17.05
C PRO A 117 -23.69 3.51 17.92
N LYS A 118 -24.25 3.18 19.08
CA LYS A 118 -24.67 4.17 20.07
C LYS A 118 -23.46 4.61 20.89
N ASN A 119 -23.38 5.91 21.26
CA ASN A 119 -22.39 6.44 22.19
C ASN A 119 -20.97 5.89 21.93
N THR A 120 -20.46 6.14 20.74
CA THR A 120 -19.14 5.66 20.30
C THR A 120 -18.07 6.70 20.59
N THR A 121 -16.95 6.25 21.14
CA THR A 121 -15.72 7.06 21.24
C THR A 121 -14.70 6.55 20.25
N VAL A 122 -14.16 7.42 19.44
CA VAL A 122 -13.13 7.12 18.45
C VAL A 122 -11.79 7.61 18.99
N GLU A 123 -10.86 6.71 19.17
CA GLU A 123 -9.46 7.05 19.46
C GLU A 123 -8.79 7.49 18.16
N LEU A 124 -8.36 8.75 18.12
CA LEU A 124 -7.60 9.30 17.00
C LEU A 124 -6.11 9.10 17.26
N LYS A 125 -5.41 8.59 16.27
CA LYS A 125 -3.95 8.39 16.31
C LYS A 125 -3.24 9.59 15.73
N LEU A 126 -2.10 9.97 16.32
CA LEU A 126 -1.28 11.05 15.80
C LEU A 126 -0.92 10.78 14.34
N ALA A 127 -1.08 11.79 13.51
CA ALA A 127 -0.57 11.73 12.16
C ALA A 127 0.96 11.75 12.19
N PRO A 128 1.62 11.03 11.27
CA PRO A 128 3.06 11.17 11.11
C PRO A 128 3.38 12.64 10.86
N LYS A 129 4.49 13.12 11.41
CA LYS A 129 4.98 14.47 11.14
C LYS A 129 5.19 14.63 9.64
N GLU A 130 4.77 15.76 9.08
CA GLU A 130 5.07 16.08 7.69
C GLU A 130 6.59 16.13 7.51
N HIS A 131 7.08 15.40 6.53
CA HIS A 131 8.48 15.36 6.13
C HIS A 131 8.59 15.80 4.68
N GLU A 132 9.51 16.69 4.40
CA GLU A 132 9.69 17.28 3.07
C GLU A 132 10.06 16.25 1.98
N VAL A 133 10.69 15.16 2.38
CA VAL A 133 11.13 14.11 1.44
C VAL A 133 10.52 12.76 1.84
N PRO A 134 9.66 12.20 0.99
CA PRO A 134 9.13 10.86 1.22
C PRO A 134 10.24 9.80 1.13
N ILE A 135 10.15 8.79 1.99
CA ILE A 135 11.05 7.63 1.98
C ILE A 135 10.42 6.55 1.12
N MET A 136 11.13 6.13 0.08
CA MET A 136 10.66 5.06 -0.81
C MET A 136 10.88 3.70 -0.17
N VAL A 137 9.79 2.92 -0.02
CA VAL A 137 9.81 1.59 0.59
C VAL A 137 9.17 0.58 -0.35
N ALA A 138 9.91 -0.45 -0.70
CA ALA A 138 9.38 -1.58 -1.47
C ALA A 138 8.51 -2.46 -0.56
N ILE A 139 7.26 -2.69 -0.96
CA ILE A 139 6.30 -3.48 -0.21
C ILE A 139 6.26 -4.89 -0.77
N ASP A 140 6.54 -5.86 0.07
CA ASP A 140 6.48 -7.28 -0.26
C ASP A 140 5.10 -7.87 0.08
N LYS A 141 4.82 -9.07 -0.42
CA LYS A 141 3.59 -9.79 -0.09
C LYS A 141 3.44 -9.98 1.42
N VAL A 142 2.21 -9.85 1.89
CA VAL A 142 1.84 -10.18 3.26
C VAL A 142 1.88 -11.70 3.45
N SER A 143 2.33 -12.16 4.60
CA SER A 143 2.39 -13.59 4.92
C SER A 143 1.89 -13.86 6.34
N TYR A 144 1.55 -15.12 6.59
CA TYR A 144 1.29 -15.62 7.93
C TYR A 144 2.55 -16.27 8.50
N GLU A 145 2.81 -16.05 9.79
CA GLU A 145 3.87 -16.79 10.48
C GLU A 145 3.49 -18.26 10.64
N HIS A 146 2.24 -18.50 11.09
CA HIS A 146 1.65 -19.82 11.26
C HIS A 146 0.15 -19.73 10.97
N SER A 147 -0.33 -20.49 9.99
CA SER A 147 -1.76 -20.49 9.64
C SER A 147 -2.68 -21.05 10.73
N ASP A 148 -2.17 -21.88 11.62
CA ASP A 148 -2.90 -22.45 12.77
C ASP A 148 -3.20 -21.43 13.88
N LYS A 149 -2.48 -20.31 13.92
CA LYS A 149 -2.75 -19.18 14.83
C LYS A 149 -3.83 -18.22 14.33
N ILE A 150 -4.40 -18.50 13.15
CA ILE A 150 -5.51 -17.72 12.61
C ILE A 150 -6.78 -18.46 12.91
N SER A 151 -7.54 -17.96 13.83
CA SER A 151 -8.78 -18.60 14.25
C SER A 151 -9.78 -17.58 14.78
N GLY A 152 -11.04 -17.97 14.79
CA GLY A 152 -12.06 -17.13 15.36
C GLY A 152 -13.39 -17.85 15.51
N LYS A 153 -14.40 -17.12 15.96
CA LYS A 153 -15.75 -17.62 16.11
C LYS A 153 -16.74 -16.77 15.33
N ILE A 154 -17.59 -17.42 14.54
CA ILE A 154 -18.75 -16.78 13.92
C ILE A 154 -20.00 -17.44 14.47
N ASN A 155 -20.87 -16.67 15.12
CA ASN A 155 -22.07 -17.14 15.80
C ASN A 155 -21.78 -18.27 16.83
N GLY A 156 -20.63 -18.17 17.53
CA GLY A 156 -20.19 -19.15 18.51
C GLY A 156 -19.50 -20.39 17.94
N THR A 157 -19.53 -20.61 16.62
CA THR A 157 -18.85 -21.73 15.97
C THR A 157 -17.41 -21.35 15.62
N LYS A 158 -16.44 -22.16 16.07
CA LYS A 158 -15.03 -21.98 15.73
C LYS A 158 -14.84 -22.10 14.22
N LYS A 159 -14.01 -21.21 13.66
CA LYS A 159 -13.68 -21.11 12.25
C LYS A 159 -12.18 -21.07 12.06
N SER A 160 -11.71 -21.66 10.96
CA SER A 160 -10.31 -21.57 10.52
C SER A 160 -10.24 -20.98 9.11
N PRO A 161 -9.08 -20.52 8.65
CA PRO A 161 -8.90 -19.98 7.30
C PRO A 161 -9.33 -20.94 6.18
N ASP A 162 -9.18 -22.25 6.42
CA ASP A 162 -9.47 -23.31 5.43
C ASP A 162 -10.97 -23.66 5.35
N ASP A 163 -11.81 -23.13 6.25
CA ASP A 163 -13.25 -23.39 6.23
C ASP A 163 -13.90 -22.71 5.03
N ARG A 164 -14.55 -23.48 4.17
CA ARG A 164 -15.32 -22.97 3.02
C ARG A 164 -16.35 -21.93 3.49
N GLY A 165 -16.28 -20.73 2.95
CA GLY A 165 -17.13 -19.60 3.29
C GLY A 165 -16.55 -18.66 4.34
N VAL A 166 -15.48 -19.02 5.04
CA VAL A 166 -14.72 -18.09 5.89
C VAL A 166 -13.85 -17.17 5.04
N THR A 167 -13.22 -17.68 3.98
CA THR A 167 -12.37 -16.90 3.06
C THR A 167 -13.08 -15.62 2.58
N ARG A 168 -14.37 -15.67 2.29
CA ARG A 168 -15.13 -14.49 1.84
C ARG A 168 -15.31 -13.44 2.96
N THR A 169 -15.35 -13.86 4.22
CA THR A 169 -15.50 -12.98 5.38
C THR A 169 -14.15 -12.52 5.91
N LEU A 170 -13.18 -13.43 5.94
CA LEU A 170 -11.82 -13.18 6.39
C LEU A 170 -11.07 -12.25 5.41
N GLY A 171 -11.20 -12.49 4.11
CA GLY A 171 -10.41 -11.85 3.05
C GLY A 171 -9.26 -12.73 2.60
N ASP A 172 -8.62 -12.30 1.52
CA ASP A 172 -7.45 -12.97 0.97
C ASP A 172 -6.19 -12.14 1.27
N VAL A 173 -5.17 -12.80 1.77
CA VAL A 173 -3.90 -12.16 2.12
C VAL A 173 -3.17 -11.60 0.90
N ASP A 174 -3.41 -12.17 -0.28
CA ASP A 174 -2.80 -11.71 -1.52
C ASP A 174 -3.24 -10.28 -1.94
N TYR A 175 -4.38 -9.80 -1.43
CA TYR A 175 -4.88 -8.44 -1.69
C TYR A 175 -4.45 -7.41 -0.64
N LEU A 176 -3.86 -7.83 0.48
CA LEU A 176 -3.49 -6.91 1.56
C LEU A 176 -2.34 -5.97 1.19
N GLU A 177 -1.50 -6.34 0.23
CA GLU A 177 -0.46 -5.46 -0.29
C GLU A 177 -1.06 -4.14 -0.79
N SER A 178 -2.14 -4.21 -1.58
CA SER A 178 -2.83 -3.03 -2.10
C SER A 178 -3.42 -2.16 -0.97
N THR A 179 -3.97 -2.78 0.06
CA THR A 179 -4.49 -2.08 1.25
C THR A 179 -3.37 -1.33 1.99
N ILE A 180 -2.21 -1.97 2.17
CA ILE A 180 -1.04 -1.35 2.77
C ILE A 180 -0.57 -0.17 1.92
N MET A 181 -0.41 -0.37 0.62
CA MET A 181 0.05 0.67 -0.30
C MET A 181 -0.86 1.89 -0.31
N GLU A 182 -2.18 1.70 -0.40
CA GLU A 182 -3.15 2.80 -0.39
C GLU A 182 -3.05 3.66 0.88
N LYS A 183 -2.84 3.02 2.03
CA LYS A 183 -2.69 3.74 3.30
C LYS A 183 -1.35 4.45 3.42
N LEU A 184 -0.26 3.85 2.94
CA LEU A 184 1.08 4.43 2.98
C LEU A 184 1.22 5.63 2.03
N GLN A 185 0.57 5.61 0.85
CA GLN A 185 0.58 6.72 -0.12
C GLN A 185 0.08 8.05 0.46
N LYS A 186 -0.70 7.99 1.53
CA LYS A 186 -1.21 9.19 2.24
C LYS A 186 -0.30 9.64 3.38
N SER A 187 0.93 9.13 3.44
CA SER A 187 1.92 9.43 4.47
C SER A 187 3.24 9.91 3.84
N TYR A 188 4.29 9.97 4.67
CA TYR A 188 5.66 10.25 4.23
C TYR A 188 6.38 9.03 3.62
N ILE A 189 5.71 7.90 3.49
CA ILE A 189 6.24 6.70 2.83
C ILE A 189 5.70 6.65 1.41
N ASP A 190 6.60 6.55 0.44
CA ASP A 190 6.28 6.31 -0.96
C ASP A 190 6.38 4.79 -1.25
N PRO A 191 5.25 4.06 -1.25
CA PRO A 191 5.27 2.62 -1.37
C PRO A 191 5.42 2.18 -2.84
N VAL A 192 6.28 1.19 -3.06
CA VAL A 192 6.49 0.54 -4.37
C VAL A 192 6.19 -0.95 -4.24
N SER A 193 5.32 -1.51 -5.11
CA SER A 193 5.02 -2.94 -5.11
C SER A 193 6.19 -3.76 -5.66
N VAL A 194 6.57 -4.83 -4.96
CA VAL A 194 7.55 -5.81 -5.43
C VAL A 194 6.92 -6.80 -6.42
N ALA A 195 5.62 -7.05 -6.31
CA ALA A 195 4.91 -8.09 -7.06
C ALA A 195 4.58 -7.72 -8.52
N THR A 196 4.57 -6.43 -8.87
CA THR A 196 4.26 -6.00 -10.23
C THR A 196 5.43 -6.24 -11.18
N ASN A 197 5.22 -7.23 -12.04
CA ASN A 197 6.06 -7.68 -13.13
C ASN A 197 6.93 -6.61 -13.83
N ASN A 198 8.12 -7.00 -14.17
CA ASN A 198 9.09 -6.52 -15.19
C ASN A 198 9.02 -5.08 -15.74
N SER A 199 7.87 -4.43 -15.78
CA SER A 199 7.68 -3.06 -16.28
C SER A 199 8.05 -1.96 -15.26
N ASN A 200 8.09 -2.29 -13.95
CA ASN A 200 8.43 -1.33 -12.87
C ASN A 200 9.81 -1.60 -12.21
N ARG A 201 10.72 -2.30 -12.89
CA ARG A 201 12.10 -2.51 -12.39
C ARG A 201 12.78 -1.20 -12.02
N SER A 202 12.49 -0.13 -12.75
CA SER A 202 13.05 1.22 -12.50
C SER A 202 12.59 1.81 -11.14
N ALA A 203 11.33 1.60 -10.75
CA ALA A 203 10.82 2.10 -9.48
C ALA A 203 11.29 1.24 -8.30
N ASN A 204 11.29 -0.10 -8.46
CA ASN A 204 11.81 -1.03 -7.44
C ASN A 204 13.29 -0.79 -7.13
N GLY A 205 14.09 -0.42 -8.15
CA GLY A 205 15.50 -0.10 -7.98
C GLY A 205 15.80 1.21 -7.24
N LYS A 206 14.79 2.07 -7.03
CA LYS A 206 14.96 3.30 -6.25
C LYS A 206 14.74 3.09 -4.75
N ALA A 207 13.89 2.15 -4.36
CA ALA A 207 13.67 1.82 -2.95
C ALA A 207 14.94 1.21 -2.34
N LYS A 208 15.35 1.71 -1.17
CA LYS A 208 16.52 1.22 -0.42
C LYS A 208 16.12 0.29 0.72
N ILE A 209 14.85 0.33 1.08
CA ILE A 209 14.25 -0.44 2.15
C ILE A 209 13.13 -1.28 1.56
N ARG A 210 13.07 -2.55 1.97
CA ARG A 210 11.98 -3.47 1.69
C ARG A 210 11.24 -3.78 2.98
N MET A 211 9.92 -3.75 2.95
CA MET A 211 9.05 -4.04 4.09
C MET A 211 8.23 -5.30 3.82
N LYS A 212 8.26 -6.24 4.76
CA LYS A 212 7.43 -7.45 4.78
C LYS A 212 6.51 -7.41 5.98
N ALA A 213 5.21 -7.54 5.76
CA ALA A 213 4.23 -7.69 6.83
C ALA A 213 3.98 -9.18 7.12
N VAL A 214 4.09 -9.56 8.39
CA VAL A 214 3.86 -10.93 8.84
C VAL A 214 2.76 -10.91 9.90
N ILE A 215 1.63 -11.55 9.60
CA ILE A 215 0.55 -11.75 10.55
C ILE A 215 0.95 -12.90 11.50
N ASN A 216 1.24 -12.55 12.76
CA ASN A 216 1.66 -13.52 13.77
C ASN A 216 0.47 -14.20 14.44
N ASP A 217 -0.61 -13.45 14.64
CA ASP A 217 -1.82 -13.91 15.29
C ASP A 217 -3.04 -13.12 14.79
N LEU A 218 -4.16 -13.79 14.59
CA LEU A 218 -5.43 -13.17 14.25
C LEU A 218 -6.54 -13.97 14.95
N ASP A 219 -7.28 -13.30 15.83
CA ASP A 219 -8.46 -13.83 16.47
C ASP A 219 -9.66 -12.92 16.24
N PHE A 220 -10.82 -13.52 16.01
CA PHE A 220 -12.07 -12.77 15.85
C PHE A 220 -13.25 -13.48 16.49
N THR A 221 -14.17 -12.69 17.02
CA THR A 221 -15.44 -13.20 17.55
C THR A 221 -16.58 -12.36 16.99
N LEU A 222 -17.28 -12.91 16.02
CA LEU A 222 -18.32 -12.20 15.27
C LEU A 222 -19.69 -12.87 15.41
N LYS A 223 -20.73 -12.05 15.35
CA LYS A 223 -22.13 -12.47 15.30
C LYS A 223 -22.82 -11.82 14.09
N GLY A 224 -23.62 -12.56 13.36
CA GLY A 224 -24.34 -12.06 12.19
C GLY A 224 -24.65 -13.15 11.17
N LYS A 225 -25.31 -12.76 10.07
CA LYS A 225 -25.71 -13.71 9.01
C LYS A 225 -24.93 -13.52 7.69
N GLN A 226 -24.39 -12.33 7.46
CA GLN A 226 -23.69 -11.97 6.21
C GLN A 226 -22.57 -10.97 6.54
N LEU A 227 -21.59 -10.83 5.66
CA LEU A 227 -20.42 -9.96 5.87
C LEU A 227 -20.79 -8.56 6.39
N LYS A 228 -21.74 -7.89 5.74
CA LYS A 228 -22.21 -6.54 6.14
C LYS A 228 -22.98 -6.50 7.47
N LEU A 229 -23.39 -7.62 7.97
CA LEU A 229 -24.20 -7.74 9.20
C LEU A 229 -23.42 -8.36 10.35
N TYR A 230 -22.14 -8.68 10.16
CA TYR A 230 -21.30 -9.14 11.25
C TYR A 230 -20.89 -7.98 12.15
N GLU A 231 -20.99 -8.22 13.45
CA GLU A 231 -20.52 -7.35 14.53
C GLU A 231 -19.73 -8.17 15.54
N GLY A 232 -18.75 -7.56 16.20
CA GLY A 232 -17.95 -8.23 17.21
C GLY A 232 -16.56 -7.65 17.36
N THR A 233 -15.62 -8.48 17.75
CA THR A 233 -14.23 -8.09 17.99
C THR A 233 -13.30 -8.78 17.03
N GLU A 234 -12.27 -8.05 16.61
CA GLU A 234 -11.19 -8.51 15.76
C GLU A 234 -9.86 -8.06 16.37
N ASN A 235 -8.95 -9.00 16.60
CA ASN A 235 -7.64 -8.75 17.19
C ASN A 235 -6.58 -9.30 16.27
N MET A 236 -5.53 -8.51 15.98
CA MET A 236 -4.43 -8.95 15.14
C MET A 236 -3.09 -8.48 15.73
N LYS A 237 -2.11 -9.38 15.67
CA LYS A 237 -0.72 -9.05 15.88
C LYS A 237 0.01 -9.13 14.54
N CYS A 238 0.63 -8.04 14.12
CA CYS A 238 1.38 -7.96 12.86
C CYS A 238 2.80 -7.48 13.12
N THR A 239 3.79 -8.19 12.56
CA THR A 239 5.20 -7.79 12.60
C THR A 239 5.63 -7.27 11.24
N TRP A 240 6.08 -6.02 11.22
CA TRP A 240 6.64 -5.31 10.08
C TRP A 240 8.15 -5.51 10.09
N ASN A 241 8.66 -6.31 9.15
CA ASN A 241 10.07 -6.57 9.02
C ASN A 241 10.66 -5.71 7.91
N PHE A 242 11.72 -5.00 8.23
CA PHE A 242 12.43 -4.12 7.30
C PHE A 242 13.76 -4.77 6.91
N TYR A 243 14.02 -4.81 5.61
CA TYR A 243 15.22 -5.39 5.04
C TYR A 243 15.89 -4.38 4.10
N ARG A 244 17.16 -4.61 3.81
CA ARG A 244 17.85 -3.93 2.74
C ARG A 244 17.26 -4.38 1.40
N ALA A 245 16.85 -3.45 0.53
CA ALA A 245 16.20 -3.82 -0.73
C ALA A 245 17.13 -4.60 -1.67
N SER A 246 18.43 -4.30 -1.65
CA SER A 246 19.45 -5.01 -2.43
C SER A 246 19.90 -6.37 -1.87
N ASP A 247 19.58 -6.67 -0.62
CA ASP A 247 19.92 -7.94 0.03
C ASP A 247 18.94 -8.28 1.16
N GLU A 248 17.98 -9.13 0.88
CA GLU A 248 16.95 -9.55 1.84
C GLU A 248 17.51 -10.34 3.05
N LYS A 249 18.75 -10.77 3.02
CA LYS A 249 19.40 -11.39 4.18
C LYS A 249 19.80 -10.37 5.23
N VAL A 250 19.91 -9.09 4.85
CA VAL A 250 20.26 -7.99 5.76
C VAL A 250 18.99 -7.39 6.35
N LYS A 251 18.61 -7.88 7.53
CA LYS A 251 17.48 -7.33 8.29
C LYS A 251 17.90 -6.02 8.96
N LEU A 252 17.19 -4.94 8.70
CA LEU A 252 17.41 -3.61 9.29
C LEU A 252 16.73 -3.48 10.65
N GLY A 253 15.56 -4.09 10.80
CA GLY A 253 14.81 -4.07 12.04
C GLY A 253 13.42 -4.66 11.89
N SER A 254 12.65 -4.61 12.98
CA SER A 254 11.24 -4.99 12.97
C SER A 254 10.45 -4.19 13.99
N ILE A 255 9.18 -3.95 13.66
CA ILE A 255 8.19 -3.28 14.50
C ILE A 255 6.99 -4.20 14.60
N THR A 256 6.35 -4.25 15.75
CA THR A 256 5.13 -5.05 15.93
C THR A 256 3.98 -4.14 16.33
N THR A 257 2.86 -4.26 15.63
CA THR A 257 1.59 -3.60 15.97
C THR A 257 0.59 -4.61 16.50
N ASN A 258 -0.24 -4.19 17.45
CA ASN A 258 -1.29 -5.00 18.02
C ASN A 258 -2.62 -4.26 17.86
N VAL A 259 -3.48 -4.79 17.03
CA VAL A 259 -4.78 -4.22 16.70
C VAL A 259 -5.86 -4.87 17.52
N ASN A 260 -6.73 -4.05 18.11
CA ASN A 260 -7.96 -4.50 18.77
C ASN A 260 -9.10 -3.66 18.21
N LEU A 261 -9.94 -4.26 17.38
CA LEU A 261 -11.06 -3.57 16.76
C LEU A 261 -12.39 -4.11 17.27
N THR A 262 -13.38 -3.21 17.34
CA THR A 262 -14.78 -3.58 17.45
C THR A 262 -15.47 -3.32 16.13
N ARG A 263 -15.75 -4.39 15.40
CA ARG A 263 -16.47 -4.34 14.13
C ARG A 263 -17.93 -4.04 14.36
N GLY A 264 -18.44 -2.97 13.71
CA GLY A 264 -19.86 -2.66 13.65
C GLY A 264 -20.53 -3.27 12.41
N LYS A 265 -21.85 -3.46 12.46
CA LYS A 265 -22.63 -3.80 11.26
C LYS A 265 -22.52 -2.69 10.24
N GLY A 266 -22.50 -3.07 8.95
CA GLY A 266 -22.43 -2.12 7.84
C GLY A 266 -21.05 -2.03 7.20
N SER A 267 -20.01 -2.56 7.79
CA SER A 267 -18.70 -2.64 7.15
C SER A 267 -18.75 -3.51 5.90
N ASN A 268 -18.19 -2.99 4.80
CA ASN A 268 -18.01 -3.73 3.56
C ASN A 268 -16.64 -4.39 3.45
N ALA A 269 -15.69 -3.97 4.30
CA ALA A 269 -14.35 -4.53 4.32
C ALA A 269 -14.35 -5.94 4.91
N THR A 270 -13.45 -6.77 4.45
CA THR A 270 -13.17 -8.08 5.07
C THR A 270 -12.50 -7.89 6.44
N ILE A 271 -12.41 -8.94 7.23
CA ILE A 271 -11.73 -8.92 8.54
C ILE A 271 -10.28 -8.48 8.36
N LEU A 272 -9.58 -9.10 7.41
CA LEU A 272 -8.16 -8.80 7.15
C LEU A 272 -7.93 -7.36 6.68
N GLU A 273 -8.79 -6.82 5.82
CA GLU A 273 -8.69 -5.43 5.37
C GLU A 273 -8.87 -4.42 6.52
N GLU A 274 -9.84 -4.67 7.40
CA GLU A 274 -10.09 -3.79 8.55
C GLU A 274 -8.91 -3.77 9.53
N VAL A 275 -8.49 -4.95 9.98
CA VAL A 275 -7.37 -5.04 10.94
C VAL A 275 -6.04 -4.61 10.33
N MET A 276 -5.81 -4.86 9.04
CA MET A 276 -4.59 -4.41 8.35
C MET A 276 -4.57 -2.89 8.19
N THR A 277 -5.70 -2.28 7.81
CA THR A 277 -5.85 -0.83 7.75
C THR A 277 -5.49 -0.18 9.09
N GLU A 278 -5.95 -0.75 10.18
CA GLU A 278 -5.65 -0.25 11.53
C GLU A 278 -4.19 -0.52 11.90
N ALA A 279 -3.63 -1.68 11.54
CA ALA A 279 -2.23 -2.01 11.80
C ALA A 279 -1.24 -1.07 11.10
N VAL A 280 -1.56 -0.65 9.86
CA VAL A 280 -0.78 0.40 9.15
C VAL A 280 -0.92 1.74 9.87
N SER A 281 -2.12 2.09 10.34
CA SER A 281 -2.32 3.32 11.10
C SER A 281 -1.53 3.31 12.41
N ASP A 282 -1.46 2.16 13.10
CA ASP A 282 -0.62 1.97 14.28
C ASP A 282 0.87 2.12 13.96
N LEU A 283 1.32 1.50 12.86
CA LEU A 283 2.70 1.62 12.39
C LEU A 283 3.07 3.08 12.13
N LEU A 284 2.23 3.81 11.39
CA LEU A 284 2.46 5.22 11.04
C LEU A 284 2.41 6.15 12.25
N SER A 285 1.71 5.79 13.33
CA SER A 285 1.64 6.58 14.55
C SER A 285 2.89 6.48 15.45
N ILE A 286 3.87 5.64 15.08
CA ILE A 286 5.11 5.46 15.83
C ILE A 286 6.07 6.60 15.49
N ASP A 287 6.26 7.54 16.43
CA ASP A 287 7.09 8.75 16.25
C ASP A 287 8.50 8.48 15.72
N THR A 288 9.08 7.34 16.07
CA THR A 288 10.45 6.98 15.68
C THR A 288 10.54 6.26 14.35
N LEU A 289 9.42 5.95 13.69
CA LEU A 289 9.42 5.17 12.44
C LEU A 289 10.17 5.92 11.32
N TYR A 290 9.87 7.20 11.13
CA TYR A 290 10.55 8.01 10.12
C TYR A 290 12.06 8.08 10.36
N ASP A 291 12.46 8.32 11.59
CA ASP A 291 13.88 8.39 11.97
C ASP A 291 14.58 7.05 11.70
N PHE A 292 13.91 5.94 12.01
CA PHE A 292 14.44 4.60 11.73
C PHE A 292 14.62 4.38 10.23
N LEU A 293 13.61 4.67 9.42
CA LEU A 293 13.65 4.51 7.96
C LEU A 293 14.71 5.44 7.34
N SER A 294 14.73 6.71 7.73
CA SER A 294 15.69 7.70 7.24
C SER A 294 17.15 7.34 7.59
N ARG A 295 17.40 6.84 8.80
CA ARG A 295 18.74 6.34 9.18
C ARG A 295 19.12 5.11 8.38
N SER A 296 18.20 4.17 8.19
CA SER A 296 18.42 2.95 7.41
C SER A 296 18.77 3.27 5.96
N GLU A 297 18.09 4.24 5.35
CA GLU A 297 18.39 4.73 4.01
C GLU A 297 19.76 5.40 3.94
N LYS A 298 20.10 6.27 4.90
CA LYS A 298 21.42 6.96 4.98
C LYS A 298 22.57 5.96 5.16
N VAL A 299 22.40 4.96 6.01
CA VAL A 299 23.41 3.90 6.20
C VAL A 299 23.61 3.14 4.89
N TYR A 300 22.54 2.78 4.19
CA TYR A 300 22.64 2.18 2.87
C TYR A 300 23.45 3.05 1.90
N MET A 301 23.15 4.34 1.83
CA MET A 301 23.85 5.30 0.97
C MET A 301 25.32 5.49 1.38
N SER A 302 25.66 5.39 2.66
CA SER A 302 27.04 5.48 3.13
C SER A 302 27.85 4.21 2.87
N GLU A 303 27.25 3.03 2.98
CA GLU A 303 27.88 1.75 2.68
C GLU A 303 28.06 1.54 1.17
N THR A 304 27.16 2.10 0.35
CA THR A 304 27.30 2.10 -1.11
C THR A 304 28.29 3.15 -1.63
N LYS A 305 28.72 4.11 -0.80
CA LYS A 305 29.96 4.87 -1.01
C LYS A 305 31.17 3.96 -0.73
N GLY A 306 31.28 2.86 -1.48
CA GLY A 306 32.54 2.14 -1.61
C GLY A 306 33.65 3.12 -2.01
N SER A 307 34.92 2.73 -1.85
CA SER A 307 36.07 3.51 -2.26
C SER A 307 35.79 4.13 -3.64
N GLU A 308 35.82 5.45 -3.71
CA GLU A 308 35.59 6.20 -4.94
C GLU A 308 36.60 5.72 -5.99
N ILE A 309 36.10 5.10 -7.04
CA ILE A 309 36.94 4.64 -8.14
C ILE A 309 37.15 5.86 -9.03
N LYS A 310 38.38 6.39 -9.05
CA LYS A 310 38.72 7.46 -9.98
C LYS A 310 38.81 6.88 -11.39
N LEU A 311 37.82 7.20 -12.20
CA LEU A 311 37.81 6.83 -13.61
C LEU A 311 38.63 7.85 -14.39
N ILE A 312 39.47 7.36 -15.28
CA ILE A 312 40.19 8.20 -16.25
C ILE A 312 39.25 8.35 -17.47
N SER A 313 38.35 9.35 -17.37
CA SER A 313 37.35 9.61 -18.42
C SER A 313 37.99 10.30 -19.63
N PRO A 314 37.51 10.00 -20.84
CA PRO A 314 37.98 10.69 -22.03
C PRO A 314 37.54 12.17 -21.98
N SER A 315 38.35 13.03 -22.61
CA SER A 315 37.91 14.39 -22.90
C SER A 315 36.74 14.34 -23.88
N LYS A 316 35.82 15.32 -23.77
CA LYS A 316 34.67 15.43 -24.70
C LYS A 316 35.20 15.52 -26.12
N GLN A 317 34.84 14.56 -26.96
CA GLN A 317 35.23 14.51 -28.38
C GLN A 317 34.12 15.14 -29.22
N ASN A 318 34.51 15.97 -30.15
CA ASN A 318 33.61 16.49 -31.20
C ASN A 318 33.85 15.67 -32.46
N PHE A 319 32.80 15.16 -33.07
CA PHE A 319 32.87 14.36 -34.29
C PHE A 319 32.30 15.17 -35.46
N GLU A 320 32.95 15.11 -36.59
CA GLU A 320 32.47 15.78 -37.81
C GLU A 320 31.29 15.04 -38.46
N SER A 321 31.14 13.75 -38.17
CA SER A 321 30.05 12.92 -38.72
C SER A 321 29.65 11.78 -37.77
N SER A 322 28.40 11.33 -37.89
CA SER A 322 27.93 10.12 -37.19
C SER A 322 28.75 8.87 -37.53
N LYS A 323 29.30 8.80 -38.76
CA LYS A 323 30.13 7.67 -39.16
C LYS A 323 31.46 7.62 -38.39
N GLU A 324 32.08 8.76 -38.20
CA GLU A 324 33.33 8.90 -37.42
C GLU A 324 33.05 8.59 -35.93
N MET A 325 31.99 9.16 -35.38
CA MET A 325 31.52 8.88 -34.01
C MET A 325 31.34 7.38 -33.79
N LEU A 326 30.58 6.72 -34.66
CA LEU A 326 30.30 5.27 -34.53
C LEU A 326 31.56 4.42 -34.65
N LYS A 327 32.53 4.80 -35.54
CA LYS A 327 33.81 4.13 -35.64
C LYS A 327 34.59 4.19 -34.33
N THR A 328 34.63 5.35 -33.70
CA THR A 328 35.29 5.55 -32.40
C THR A 328 34.55 4.84 -31.28
N CYS A 329 33.24 4.95 -31.24
CA CYS A 329 32.43 4.26 -30.20
C CYS A 329 32.57 2.73 -30.25
N LYS A 330 32.72 2.15 -31.46
CA LYS A 330 32.96 0.71 -31.58
C LYS A 330 34.24 0.24 -30.88
N GLU A 331 35.27 1.07 -30.81
CA GLU A 331 36.52 0.74 -30.14
C GLU A 331 36.34 0.61 -28.61
N GLY A 332 35.38 1.36 -28.05
CA GLY A 332 35.04 1.31 -26.63
C GLY A 332 34.03 0.21 -26.26
N VAL A 333 33.43 -0.49 -27.23
CA VAL A 333 32.52 -1.62 -26.96
C VAL A 333 33.28 -2.94 -27.02
N VAL A 334 32.99 -3.84 -26.09
CA VAL A 334 33.66 -5.13 -25.93
C VAL A 334 32.65 -6.26 -25.79
N THR A 335 33.12 -7.50 -26.03
CA THR A 335 32.35 -8.71 -25.74
C THR A 335 32.81 -9.27 -24.39
N VAL A 336 31.90 -9.40 -23.46
CA VAL A 336 32.13 -10.09 -22.18
C VAL A 336 31.75 -11.56 -22.36
N MET A 337 32.70 -12.45 -22.09
CA MET A 337 32.57 -13.88 -22.33
C MET A 337 32.69 -14.62 -20.99
N THR A 338 31.83 -15.61 -20.79
CA THR A 338 31.86 -16.56 -19.69
C THR A 338 31.88 -17.98 -20.23
N LYS A 339 31.87 -18.98 -19.37
CA LYS A 339 31.80 -20.38 -19.77
C LYS A 339 30.43 -20.69 -20.44
N ASP A 340 29.36 -20.04 -19.96
CA ASP A 340 27.98 -20.39 -20.31
C ASP A 340 27.37 -19.46 -21.36
N GLY A 341 28.08 -18.38 -21.74
CA GLY A 341 27.58 -17.42 -22.72
C GLY A 341 28.45 -16.18 -22.89
N PHE A 342 27.89 -15.21 -23.56
CA PHE A 342 28.55 -13.92 -23.77
C PHE A 342 27.51 -12.79 -23.83
N GLY A 343 27.96 -11.56 -23.60
CA GLY A 343 27.17 -10.33 -23.72
C GLY A 343 28.02 -9.17 -24.13
N SER A 344 27.42 -8.01 -24.24
CA SER A 344 28.12 -6.76 -24.56
C SER A 344 28.53 -6.04 -23.29
N GLY A 345 29.64 -5.34 -23.34
CA GLY A 345 30.10 -4.39 -22.35
C GLY A 345 30.73 -3.18 -23.00
N PHE A 346 31.04 -2.16 -22.21
CA PHE A 346 31.73 -0.98 -22.71
C PHE A 346 32.76 -0.46 -21.73
N ILE A 347 33.83 0.08 -22.25
CA ILE A 347 34.95 0.65 -21.48
C ILE A 347 34.53 2.03 -20.97
N ILE A 348 34.73 2.30 -19.69
CA ILE A 348 34.41 3.58 -19.05
C ILE A 348 35.64 4.32 -18.53
N SER A 349 36.81 3.69 -18.58
CA SER A 349 38.08 4.30 -18.13
C SER A 349 39.24 3.71 -18.93
N SER A 350 40.21 4.57 -19.30
CA SER A 350 41.35 4.16 -20.13
C SER A 350 42.28 3.12 -19.47
N ASP A 351 42.18 2.95 -18.17
CA ASP A 351 42.92 1.95 -17.38
C ASP A 351 42.20 0.61 -17.23
N GLY A 352 41.07 0.37 -17.93
CA GLY A 352 40.48 -0.96 -18.06
C GLY A 352 39.23 -1.23 -17.24
N TYR A 353 38.50 -0.22 -16.75
CA TYR A 353 37.18 -0.42 -16.18
C TYR A 353 36.12 -0.57 -17.28
N ILE A 354 35.25 -1.57 -17.12
CA ILE A 354 34.22 -1.97 -18.08
C ILE A 354 32.90 -2.16 -17.36
N VAL A 355 31.83 -1.65 -17.95
CA VAL A 355 30.46 -1.91 -17.49
C VAL A 355 29.78 -2.91 -18.41
N THR A 356 29.08 -3.87 -17.82
CA THR A 356 28.24 -4.85 -18.49
C THR A 356 27.03 -5.18 -17.61
N ASN A 357 26.11 -5.99 -18.09
CA ASN A 357 24.98 -6.47 -17.31
C ASN A 357 25.40 -7.57 -16.31
N TYR A 358 24.78 -7.60 -15.12
CA TYR A 358 25.06 -8.59 -14.09
C TYR A 358 24.75 -10.00 -14.58
N HIS A 359 23.60 -10.20 -15.25
CA HIS A 359 23.18 -11.52 -15.76
C HIS A 359 24.15 -12.13 -16.76
N VAL A 360 25.01 -11.33 -17.45
CA VAL A 360 26.01 -11.85 -18.41
C VAL A 360 27.07 -12.70 -17.71
N ALA A 361 27.35 -12.42 -16.44
CA ALA A 361 28.37 -13.11 -15.65
C ALA A 361 27.86 -13.76 -14.37
N GLU A 362 26.55 -13.92 -14.25
CA GLU A 362 25.90 -14.55 -13.10
C GLU A 362 26.48 -15.95 -12.86
N GLY A 363 26.85 -16.24 -11.63
CA GLY A 363 27.45 -17.50 -11.23
C GLY A 363 28.90 -17.76 -11.70
N GLN A 364 29.47 -16.89 -12.56
CA GLN A 364 30.76 -17.12 -13.24
C GLN A 364 31.87 -16.12 -12.86
N LYS A 365 31.83 -15.54 -11.66
CA LYS A 365 32.69 -14.42 -11.22
C LYS A 365 34.22 -14.64 -11.42
N ASN A 366 34.67 -15.87 -11.50
CA ASN A 366 36.11 -16.20 -11.62
C ASN A 366 36.57 -16.50 -13.05
N ASN A 367 35.67 -16.64 -14.03
CA ASN A 367 35.97 -17.08 -15.39
C ASN A 367 35.50 -16.11 -16.47
N ILE A 368 35.64 -14.84 -16.18
CA ILE A 368 35.21 -13.79 -17.12
C ILE A 368 36.39 -13.40 -18.01
N GLN A 369 36.16 -13.38 -19.32
CA GLN A 369 37.07 -12.86 -20.32
C GLN A 369 36.42 -11.70 -21.07
N VAL A 370 37.20 -10.71 -21.39
CA VAL A 370 36.78 -9.59 -22.25
C VAL A 370 37.49 -9.71 -23.58
N LYS A 371 36.73 -9.82 -24.66
CA LYS A 371 37.24 -9.79 -26.03
C LYS A 371 37.11 -8.37 -26.58
N MET A 372 38.24 -7.79 -26.89
CA MET A 372 38.35 -6.46 -27.50
C MET A 372 37.97 -6.49 -28.97
N ASN A 373 37.68 -5.32 -29.55
CA ASN A 373 37.41 -5.19 -30.98
C ASN A 373 38.60 -5.68 -31.86
N SER A 374 39.83 -5.58 -31.32
CA SER A 374 41.03 -6.16 -31.90
C SER A 374 41.14 -7.68 -31.87
N ASN A 375 40.12 -8.39 -31.36
CA ASN A 375 40.08 -9.82 -31.07
C ASN A 375 41.01 -10.30 -29.92
N ILE A 376 41.69 -9.42 -29.24
CA ILE A 376 42.45 -9.74 -28.04
C ILE A 376 41.49 -10.13 -26.91
N LYS A 377 41.80 -11.22 -26.21
CA LYS A 377 41.02 -11.66 -25.03
C LYS A 377 41.84 -11.44 -23.79
N LEU A 378 41.26 -10.72 -22.82
CA LEU A 378 41.88 -10.42 -21.53
C LEU A 378 41.03 -11.00 -20.42
N LYS A 379 41.67 -11.47 -19.36
CA LYS A 379 40.96 -11.89 -18.15
C LYS A 379 40.40 -10.67 -17.44
N ALA A 380 39.16 -10.77 -16.99
CA ALA A 380 38.52 -9.71 -16.21
C ALA A 380 38.29 -10.17 -14.78
N THR A 381 38.33 -9.21 -13.84
CA THR A 381 37.97 -9.39 -12.45
C THR A 381 36.75 -8.56 -12.12
N VAL A 382 35.87 -9.09 -11.29
CA VAL A 382 34.70 -8.37 -10.81
C VAL A 382 35.16 -7.36 -9.74
N VAL A 383 34.88 -6.08 -9.98
CA VAL A 383 35.15 -5.00 -9.05
C VAL A 383 33.95 -4.72 -8.17
N LYS A 384 32.77 -4.61 -8.79
CA LYS A 384 31.49 -4.36 -8.11
C LYS A 384 30.36 -4.96 -8.93
N SER A 385 29.33 -5.44 -8.24
CA SER A 385 28.10 -5.93 -8.88
C SER A 385 26.88 -5.32 -8.22
N ASN A 386 25.86 -5.06 -9.02
CA ASN A 386 24.54 -4.68 -8.56
C ASN A 386 23.52 -5.51 -9.35
N GLU A 387 22.98 -6.52 -8.69
CA GLU A 387 22.01 -7.45 -9.28
C GLU A 387 20.68 -6.76 -9.56
N GLU A 388 20.27 -5.85 -8.67
CA GLU A 388 19.00 -5.12 -8.76
C GLU A 388 18.92 -4.24 -10.02
N TYR A 389 20.03 -3.55 -10.35
CA TYR A 389 20.13 -2.72 -11.56
C TYR A 389 20.69 -3.48 -12.76
N ASP A 390 20.93 -4.77 -12.59
CA ASP A 390 21.56 -5.61 -13.62
C ASP A 390 22.90 -5.01 -14.11
N LEU A 391 23.72 -4.49 -13.20
CA LEU A 391 25.00 -3.86 -13.51
C LEU A 391 26.18 -4.64 -12.93
N LEU A 392 27.23 -4.75 -13.72
CA LEU A 392 28.49 -5.36 -13.32
C LEU A 392 29.66 -4.49 -13.77
N LEU A 393 30.52 -4.13 -12.80
CA LEU A 393 31.77 -3.43 -13.05
C LEU A 393 32.92 -4.43 -13.06
N LEU A 394 33.62 -4.50 -14.17
CA LEU A 394 34.78 -5.34 -14.40
C LEU A 394 36.06 -4.51 -14.50
N LYS A 395 37.20 -5.11 -14.22
CA LYS A 395 38.53 -4.60 -14.44
C LYS A 395 39.35 -5.58 -15.26
N ILE A 396 39.97 -5.10 -16.33
CA ILE A 396 41.01 -5.81 -17.09
C ILE A 396 42.36 -5.13 -16.87
N ASP A 397 43.41 -5.88 -17.00
CA ASP A 397 44.82 -5.39 -16.93
C ASP A 397 45.23 -4.91 -18.33
N ALA A 398 44.87 -3.66 -18.62
CA ALA A 398 45.19 -2.97 -19.89
C ALA A 398 45.10 -1.48 -19.69
N ASP A 399 45.98 -0.76 -20.36
CA ASP A 399 46.04 0.71 -20.37
C ASP A 399 45.81 1.29 -21.76
N GLU A 400 45.73 2.62 -21.85
CA GLU A 400 45.54 3.38 -23.09
C GLU A 400 44.29 2.95 -23.90
N LEU A 401 43.29 2.43 -23.20
CA LEU A 401 42.02 2.07 -23.82
C LEU A 401 41.23 3.31 -24.24
N LYS A 402 40.28 3.09 -25.15
CA LYS A 402 39.37 4.15 -25.62
C LYS A 402 38.00 4.04 -24.89
N PRO A 403 37.82 4.72 -23.77
CA PRO A 403 36.56 4.66 -23.05
C PRO A 403 35.47 5.46 -23.75
N LEU A 404 34.22 5.07 -23.56
CA LEU A 404 33.06 5.86 -23.94
C LEU A 404 32.81 6.95 -22.89
N THR A 405 32.37 8.10 -23.35
CA THR A 405 31.91 9.18 -22.47
C THR A 405 30.51 8.85 -21.95
N ILE A 406 30.33 8.91 -20.64
CA ILE A 406 29.02 8.72 -20.04
C ILE A 406 28.20 10.01 -20.19
N GLY A 407 27.04 9.90 -20.84
CA GLY A 407 26.09 11.01 -21.02
C GLY A 407 25.17 11.18 -19.79
N LYS A 408 24.33 12.21 -19.86
CA LYS A 408 23.27 12.46 -18.89
C LYS A 408 21.93 12.11 -19.52
N SER A 409 21.14 11.30 -18.83
CA SER A 409 19.80 10.92 -19.30
C SER A 409 18.86 12.13 -19.40
N ASP A 410 19.04 13.11 -18.52
CA ASP A 410 18.22 14.33 -18.48
C ASP A 410 18.44 15.27 -19.69
N ASP A 411 19.52 15.06 -20.45
CA ASP A 411 19.83 15.83 -21.64
C ASP A 411 19.19 15.25 -22.93
N MET A 412 18.41 14.14 -22.81
CA MET A 412 17.82 13.46 -23.97
C MET A 412 16.39 13.92 -24.21
N GLU A 413 16.04 14.08 -25.50
CA GLU A 413 14.70 14.47 -25.93
C GLU A 413 14.04 13.38 -26.81
N THR A 414 12.71 13.35 -26.78
CA THR A 414 11.96 12.47 -27.70
C THR A 414 12.22 12.87 -29.14
N GLY A 415 12.62 11.91 -29.96
CA GLY A 415 13.00 12.13 -31.35
C GLY A 415 14.51 12.13 -31.60
N ASP A 416 15.34 12.17 -30.54
CA ASP A 416 16.79 12.11 -30.69
C ASP A 416 17.26 10.81 -31.34
N ASP A 417 18.19 10.90 -32.26
CA ASP A 417 18.84 9.74 -32.89
C ASP A 417 19.72 8.99 -31.88
N VAL A 418 19.52 7.68 -31.79
CA VAL A 418 20.31 6.78 -30.92
C VAL A 418 20.84 5.58 -31.72
N TRP A 419 21.98 5.03 -31.25
CA TRP A 419 22.56 3.83 -31.81
C TRP A 419 22.86 2.83 -30.70
N ALA A 420 22.37 1.60 -30.91
CA ALA A 420 22.76 0.46 -30.08
C ALA A 420 23.97 -0.21 -30.74
N ILE A 421 25.06 -0.35 -29.99
CA ILE A 421 26.27 -1.05 -30.41
C ILE A 421 26.48 -2.24 -29.52
N GLY A 422 26.58 -3.44 -30.07
CA GLY A 422 26.75 -4.65 -29.26
C GLY A 422 27.21 -5.84 -30.07
N THR A 423 27.44 -6.96 -29.37
CA THR A 423 27.77 -8.25 -29.99
C THR A 423 26.47 -8.99 -30.25
N PRO A 424 26.14 -9.36 -31.52
CA PRO A 424 24.96 -10.15 -31.83
C PRO A 424 25.11 -11.59 -31.32
N LEU A 425 24.09 -12.42 -31.56
CA LEU A 425 23.99 -13.82 -31.09
C LEU A 425 25.19 -14.71 -31.47
N GLU A 426 25.98 -14.30 -32.47
CA GLU A 426 27.21 -15.02 -32.87
C GLU A 426 28.44 -14.10 -32.75
N THR A 427 29.41 -14.55 -31.99
CA THR A 427 30.69 -13.81 -31.80
C THR A 427 31.53 -13.68 -33.09
N SER A 428 31.22 -14.48 -34.13
CA SER A 428 31.85 -14.45 -35.45
C SER A 428 31.43 -13.24 -36.28
N LEU A 429 30.25 -12.68 -36.04
CA LEU A 429 29.69 -11.55 -36.81
C LEU A 429 30.24 -10.20 -36.39
N GLY A 430 31.10 -10.13 -35.36
CA GLY A 430 31.64 -8.87 -34.83
C GLY A 430 30.56 -8.02 -34.14
N GLN A 431 30.88 -6.74 -33.97
CA GLN A 431 29.95 -5.80 -33.37
C GLN A 431 28.92 -5.28 -34.42
N SER A 432 27.64 -5.37 -34.08
CA SER A 432 26.56 -4.78 -34.88
C SER A 432 26.15 -3.41 -34.34
N ILE A 433 25.63 -2.57 -35.26
CA ILE A 433 25.09 -1.25 -34.94
C ILE A 433 23.67 -1.20 -35.45
N THR A 434 22.75 -0.81 -34.55
CA THR A 434 21.36 -0.56 -34.92
C THR A 434 21.00 0.88 -34.60
N LYS A 435 20.37 1.60 -35.55
CA LYS A 435 19.89 2.96 -35.33
C LYS A 435 18.43 2.97 -34.90
N GLY A 436 18.08 3.87 -33.99
CA GLY A 436 16.73 4.14 -33.54
C GLY A 436 16.56 5.58 -33.12
N ILE A 437 15.43 5.89 -32.51
CA ILE A 437 15.12 7.17 -31.89
C ILE A 437 14.65 6.99 -30.44
N ILE A 438 14.80 8.03 -29.63
CA ILE A 438 14.12 8.10 -28.33
C ILE A 438 12.62 8.26 -28.57
N SER A 439 11.83 7.28 -28.15
CA SER A 439 10.37 7.29 -28.35
C SER A 439 9.59 7.91 -27.17
N GLY A 440 10.24 8.10 -26.03
CA GLY A 440 9.69 8.71 -24.82
C GLY A 440 10.77 8.84 -23.75
N VAL A 441 10.66 9.85 -22.91
CA VAL A 441 11.57 10.16 -21.77
C VAL A 441 10.80 10.06 -20.48
#